data_e470b32196c757ac850e17c08e723641
#
_entry.id   e470b32196c757ac850e17c08e723641
#
_cell.length_a   1.000
_cell.length_b   1.000
_cell.length_c   1.000
_cell.angle_alpha   90.00
_cell.angle_beta   90.00
_cell.angle_gamma   90.00
#
_symmetry.space_group_name_H-M   'P 1'
#
loop_
_entity.id
_entity.type
_entity.pdbx_description
1 polymer ?
#
loop_
_entity_poly.entity_id
_entity_poly.type
_entity_poly.pdbx_seq_one_letter_code
_entity_poly.pdbx_strand_id
1 'polypeptide(L)'
;MGRHNALNALAAAAACLVLDIEPEAIAAGLAAVRPVAGRLQSRPGAGGACIIDDTYNANPSSLAAALETLATMRGKKLLVLGDMAELGDETDTWHIWAGQAGQAARAAGVAELFAVGNLARLAVESFGEGAHHLPDGQTLVKALLPQLQLGVNVLVKGSRCMVMERVVADLLHRSR
;
A
#
# COMPACT_ATOMS: atom_id res chain seq x y z
N MET A 1 5.34 -10.13 7.52
CA MET A 1 4.28 -9.59 8.40
C MET A 1 4.80 -8.30 9.04
N GLY A 2 4.12 -7.16 8.91
CA GLY A 2 4.56 -5.88 9.47
C GLY A 2 4.33 -5.81 11.00
N ARG A 3 5.04 -4.89 11.68
CA ARG A 3 4.92 -4.66 13.15
C ARG A 3 3.47 -4.44 13.60
N HIS A 4 2.66 -3.74 12.81
CA HIS A 4 1.23 -3.50 13.09
C HIS A 4 0.41 -4.79 13.16
N ASN A 5 0.70 -5.80 12.33
CA ASN A 5 0.01 -7.10 12.39
C ASN A 5 0.40 -7.89 13.64
N ALA A 6 1.65 -7.77 14.11
CA ALA A 6 2.06 -8.35 15.38
C ALA A 6 1.31 -7.71 16.56
N LEU A 7 1.14 -6.39 16.56
CA LEU A 7 0.36 -5.68 17.58
C LEU A 7 -1.12 -6.07 17.55
N ASN A 8 -1.72 -6.22 16.37
CA ASN A 8 -3.09 -6.71 16.22
C ASN A 8 -3.25 -8.14 16.76
N ALA A 9 -2.29 -9.03 16.47
CA ALA A 9 -2.28 -10.38 16.98
C ALA A 9 -2.15 -10.41 18.52
N LEU A 10 -1.30 -9.56 19.10
CA LEU A 10 -1.18 -9.42 20.56
C LEU A 10 -2.46 -8.91 21.19
N ALA A 11 -3.13 -7.91 20.59
CA ALA A 11 -4.41 -7.40 21.07
C ALA A 11 -5.49 -8.48 21.04
N ALA A 12 -5.57 -9.25 19.94
CA ALA A 12 -6.50 -10.36 19.82
C ALA A 12 -6.21 -11.46 20.86
N ALA A 13 -4.94 -11.82 21.05
CA ALA A 13 -4.54 -12.79 22.06
C ALA A 13 -4.90 -12.33 23.48
N ALA A 14 -4.64 -11.05 23.81
CA ALA A 14 -4.99 -10.48 25.12
C ALA A 14 -6.51 -10.53 25.37
N ALA A 15 -7.31 -10.19 24.37
CA ALA A 15 -8.77 -10.28 24.50
C ALA A 15 -9.26 -11.74 24.71
N CYS A 16 -8.66 -12.69 24.01
CA CYS A 16 -8.99 -14.11 24.18
C CYS A 16 -8.60 -14.63 25.56
N LEU A 17 -7.45 -14.21 26.11
CA LEU A 17 -7.02 -14.59 27.45
C LEU A 17 -7.98 -14.08 28.55
N VAL A 18 -8.52 -12.86 28.37
CA VAL A 18 -9.54 -12.31 29.31
C VAL A 18 -10.84 -13.12 29.27
N LEU A 19 -11.11 -13.83 28.17
CA LEU A 19 -12.24 -14.73 28.01
C LEU A 19 -11.94 -16.18 28.38
N ASP A 20 -10.84 -16.43 29.10
CA ASP A 20 -10.37 -17.75 29.55
C ASP A 20 -10.21 -18.77 28.41
N ILE A 21 -9.82 -18.30 27.20
CA ILE A 21 -9.50 -19.18 26.08
C ILE A 21 -8.05 -19.69 26.26
N GLU A 22 -7.88 -21.01 26.09
CA GLU A 22 -6.60 -21.68 26.26
C GLU A 22 -5.54 -21.15 25.26
N PRO A 23 -4.27 -20.93 25.70
CA PRO A 23 -3.21 -20.39 24.87
C PRO A 23 -2.96 -21.18 23.58
N GLU A 24 -3.13 -22.50 23.60
CA GLU A 24 -2.99 -23.38 22.45
C GLU A 24 -4.05 -23.11 21.40
N ALA A 25 -5.29 -22.85 21.79
CA ALA A 25 -6.39 -22.49 20.90
C ALA A 25 -6.15 -21.11 20.30
N ILE A 26 -5.64 -20.14 21.08
CA ILE A 26 -5.27 -18.81 20.61
C ILE A 26 -4.16 -18.91 19.55
N ALA A 27 -3.11 -19.67 19.83
CA ALA A 27 -2.00 -19.87 18.89
C ALA A 27 -2.46 -20.53 17.59
N ALA A 28 -3.30 -21.55 17.68
CA ALA A 28 -3.90 -22.22 16.50
C ALA A 28 -4.77 -21.24 15.68
N GLY A 29 -5.60 -20.45 16.35
CA GLY A 29 -6.44 -19.43 15.70
C GLY A 29 -5.60 -18.37 14.97
N LEU A 30 -4.56 -17.84 15.61
CA LEU A 30 -3.66 -16.86 14.98
C LEU A 30 -2.89 -17.45 13.80
N ALA A 31 -2.46 -18.70 13.87
CA ALA A 31 -1.79 -19.40 12.78
C ALA A 31 -2.72 -19.66 11.58
N ALA A 32 -4.01 -19.81 11.83
CA ALA A 32 -5.03 -20.03 10.81
C ALA A 32 -5.48 -18.73 10.09
N VAL A 33 -5.08 -17.54 10.58
CA VAL A 33 -5.44 -16.25 9.98
C VAL A 33 -4.91 -16.18 8.55
N ARG A 34 -5.82 -15.98 7.60
CA ARG A 34 -5.47 -15.74 6.20
C ARG A 34 -5.38 -14.25 5.92
N PRO A 35 -4.43 -13.81 5.08
CA PRO A 35 -4.35 -12.42 4.66
C PRO A 35 -5.67 -11.96 4.02
N VAL A 36 -6.18 -10.81 4.46
CA VAL A 36 -7.36 -10.18 3.85
C VAL A 36 -6.95 -9.54 2.52
N ALA A 37 -7.78 -9.69 1.49
CA ALA A 37 -7.53 -9.06 0.19
C ALA A 37 -7.34 -7.54 0.33
N GLY A 38 -6.37 -6.99 -0.39
CA GLY A 38 -6.05 -5.58 -0.35
C GLY A 38 -5.39 -5.08 0.95
N ARG A 39 -4.82 -6.00 1.76
CA ARG A 39 -4.09 -5.64 3.00
C ARG A 39 -2.68 -6.20 2.99
N LEU A 40 -1.75 -5.43 2.41
CA LEU A 40 -0.31 -5.74 2.30
C LEU A 40 -0.04 -7.17 1.76
N GLN A 41 -0.84 -7.61 0.80
CA GLN A 41 -0.63 -8.91 0.16
C GLN A 41 0.44 -8.81 -0.94
N SER A 42 1.52 -9.54 -0.79
CA SER A 42 2.54 -9.66 -1.84
C SER A 42 2.14 -10.74 -2.85
N ARG A 43 2.16 -10.39 -4.14
CA ARG A 43 1.77 -11.24 -5.26
C ARG A 43 2.79 -11.13 -6.39
N PRO A 44 3.11 -12.21 -7.11
CA PRO A 44 3.96 -12.14 -8.30
C PRO A 44 3.23 -11.38 -9.41
N GLY A 45 3.86 -10.35 -9.95
CA GLY A 45 3.36 -9.53 -11.06
C GLY A 45 4.11 -9.78 -12.36
N ALA A 46 3.76 -9.01 -13.38
CA ALA A 46 4.42 -9.04 -14.68
C ALA A 46 5.95 -8.88 -14.53
N GLY A 47 6.72 -9.51 -15.41
CA GLY A 47 8.18 -9.41 -15.41
C GLY A 47 8.90 -9.99 -14.19
N GLY A 48 8.18 -10.66 -13.27
CA GLY A 48 8.73 -11.15 -12.01
C GLY A 48 8.82 -10.10 -10.91
N ALA A 49 8.17 -8.95 -11.08
CA ALA A 49 8.05 -7.94 -10.03
C ALA A 49 7.17 -8.43 -8.87
N CYS A 50 7.39 -7.89 -7.67
CA CYS A 50 6.55 -8.13 -6.52
C CYS A 50 5.50 -7.01 -6.41
N ILE A 51 4.22 -7.34 -6.57
CA ILE A 51 3.11 -6.40 -6.38
C ILE A 51 2.58 -6.56 -4.95
N ILE A 52 2.59 -5.47 -4.20
CA ILE A 52 2.08 -5.42 -2.83
C ILE A 52 0.72 -4.74 -2.88
N ASP A 53 -0.32 -5.55 -2.77
CA ASP A 53 -1.71 -5.11 -2.78
C ASP A 53 -2.11 -4.61 -1.39
N ASP A 54 -2.27 -3.28 -1.24
CA ASP A 54 -2.76 -2.61 -0.03
C ASP A 54 -3.92 -1.65 -0.39
N THR A 55 -4.82 -2.12 -1.24
CA THR A 55 -5.86 -1.33 -1.89
C THR A 55 -7.18 -1.26 -1.14
N TYR A 56 -7.30 -1.94 0.00
CA TYR A 56 -8.57 -1.97 0.75
C TYR A 56 -9.03 -0.58 1.18
N ASN A 57 -8.11 0.23 1.71
CA ASN A 57 -8.34 1.62 2.08
C ASN A 57 -7.01 2.37 2.27
N ALA A 58 -7.05 3.71 2.28
CA ALA A 58 -5.89 4.53 2.52
C ALA A 58 -6.19 5.67 3.50
N ASN A 59 -5.32 5.78 4.50
CA ASN A 59 -5.21 6.94 5.38
C ASN A 59 -3.72 7.14 5.72
N PRO A 60 -3.34 8.28 6.32
CA PRO A 60 -1.93 8.59 6.59
C PRO A 60 -1.19 7.55 7.43
N SER A 61 -1.80 7.05 8.49
CA SER A 61 -1.16 6.05 9.36
C SER A 61 -0.98 4.71 8.68
N SER A 62 -1.95 4.27 7.87
CA SER A 62 -1.84 3.04 7.10
C SER A 62 -0.85 3.15 5.95
N LEU A 63 -0.70 4.33 5.33
CA LEU A 63 0.33 4.58 4.34
C LEU A 63 1.72 4.53 4.97
N ALA A 64 1.92 5.18 6.12
CA ALA A 64 3.18 5.13 6.85
C ALA A 64 3.59 3.68 7.17
N ALA A 65 2.69 2.85 7.70
CA ALA A 65 2.94 1.44 7.99
C ALA A 65 3.27 0.61 6.73
N ALA A 66 2.61 0.91 5.60
CA ALA A 66 2.89 0.26 4.33
C ALA A 66 4.27 0.66 3.78
N LEU A 67 4.64 1.94 3.88
CA LEU A 67 5.96 2.44 3.48
C LEU A 67 7.08 1.87 4.37
N GLU A 68 6.88 1.74 5.69
CA GLU A 68 7.82 1.04 6.57
C GLU A 68 8.06 -0.40 6.10
N THR A 69 6.99 -1.11 5.74
CA THR A 69 7.10 -2.47 5.21
C THR A 69 7.86 -2.49 3.88
N LEU A 70 7.54 -1.58 2.95
CA LEU A 70 8.22 -1.46 1.66
C LEU A 70 9.71 -1.11 1.84
N ALA A 71 10.04 -0.25 2.80
CA ALA A 71 11.42 0.16 3.09
C ALA A 71 12.33 -1.03 3.46
N THR A 72 11.80 -2.06 4.11
CA THR A 72 12.56 -3.26 4.48
C THR A 72 12.88 -4.18 3.30
N MET A 73 12.20 -4.02 2.17
CA MET A 73 12.37 -4.88 1.01
C MET A 73 13.62 -4.51 0.22
N ARG A 74 14.31 -5.52 -0.34
CA ARG A 74 15.46 -5.31 -1.21
C ARG A 74 15.02 -4.99 -2.63
N GLY A 75 15.82 -4.21 -3.37
CA GLY A 75 15.56 -3.86 -4.77
C GLY A 75 14.89 -2.52 -4.98
N LYS A 76 14.48 -2.23 -6.21
CA LYS A 76 13.81 -0.99 -6.60
C LYS A 76 12.40 -0.96 -6.01
N LYS A 77 12.03 0.18 -5.42
CA LYS A 77 10.73 0.38 -4.78
C LYS A 77 9.94 1.40 -5.57
N LEU A 78 8.72 1.05 -5.95
CA LEU A 78 7.79 1.92 -6.65
C LEU A 78 6.53 2.04 -5.79
N LEU A 79 5.94 3.23 -5.76
CA LEU A 79 4.66 3.48 -5.10
C LEU A 79 3.61 3.87 -6.15
N VAL A 80 2.47 3.20 -6.11
CA VAL A 80 1.25 3.57 -6.82
C VAL A 80 0.25 4.08 -5.79
N LEU A 81 -0.15 5.34 -5.92
CA LEU A 81 -1.00 6.02 -4.94
C LEU A 81 -2.27 6.58 -5.59
N GLY A 82 -3.42 6.18 -5.09
CA GLY A 82 -4.70 6.84 -5.31
C GLY A 82 -5.03 7.84 -4.20
N ASP A 83 -6.08 8.62 -4.39
CA ASP A 83 -6.55 9.56 -3.35
C ASP A 83 -6.83 8.87 -2.03
N MET A 84 -6.63 9.61 -0.93
CA MET A 84 -7.03 9.25 0.43
C MET A 84 -8.28 10.06 0.79
N ALA A 85 -9.48 9.46 0.66
CA ALA A 85 -10.76 10.17 0.69
C ALA A 85 -11.48 10.16 2.06
N GLU A 86 -11.00 9.42 3.07
CA GLU A 86 -11.71 9.26 4.35
C GLU A 86 -10.99 9.98 5.49
N LEU A 87 -10.71 11.29 5.32
CA LEU A 87 -9.94 12.08 6.28
C LEU A 87 -10.80 13.12 7.04
N GLY A 88 -12.14 13.00 6.99
CA GLY A 88 -13.07 13.95 7.62
C GLY A 88 -13.35 15.18 6.75
N ASP A 89 -14.08 16.18 7.28
CA ASP A 89 -14.56 17.33 6.49
C ASP A 89 -13.57 18.51 6.40
N GLU A 90 -12.38 18.41 7.01
CA GLU A 90 -11.40 19.49 7.02
C GLU A 90 -10.50 19.46 5.78
N THR A 91 -10.86 20.25 4.78
CA THR A 91 -10.14 20.37 3.49
C THR A 91 -8.64 20.67 3.68
N ASP A 92 -8.28 21.52 4.63
CA ASP A 92 -6.89 21.88 4.90
C ASP A 92 -6.05 20.69 5.37
N THR A 93 -6.65 19.80 6.16
CA THR A 93 -6.00 18.57 6.64
C THR A 93 -5.67 17.64 5.48
N TRP A 94 -6.50 17.56 4.46
CA TRP A 94 -6.28 16.71 3.27
C TRP A 94 -5.06 17.15 2.46
N HIS A 95 -4.89 18.46 2.28
CA HIS A 95 -3.74 19.02 1.57
C HIS A 95 -2.43 18.76 2.32
N ILE A 96 -2.43 18.90 3.65
CA ILE A 96 -1.26 18.64 4.49
C ILE A 96 -0.86 17.16 4.37
N TRP A 97 -1.81 16.23 4.54
CA TRP A 97 -1.53 14.80 4.49
C TRP A 97 -1.08 14.32 3.11
N ALA A 98 -1.70 14.83 2.04
CA ALA A 98 -1.30 14.49 0.68
C ALA A 98 0.14 14.97 0.39
N GLY A 99 0.50 16.18 0.83
CA GLY A 99 1.88 16.68 0.73
C GLY A 99 2.88 15.84 1.54
N GLN A 100 2.51 15.43 2.75
CA GLN A 100 3.36 14.57 3.59
C GLN A 100 3.56 13.17 3.00
N ALA A 101 2.59 12.65 2.23
CA ALA A 101 2.68 11.33 1.61
C ALA A 101 3.86 11.21 0.63
N GLY A 102 4.10 12.22 -0.20
CA GLY A 102 5.24 12.24 -1.13
C GLY A 102 6.58 12.27 -0.41
N GLN A 103 6.70 13.11 0.62
CA GLN A 103 7.91 13.19 1.45
C GLN A 103 8.18 11.86 2.18
N ALA A 104 7.16 11.26 2.77
CA ALA A 104 7.26 9.97 3.45
C ALA A 104 7.68 8.86 2.48
N ALA A 105 7.12 8.83 1.26
CA ALA A 105 7.51 7.88 0.23
C ALA A 105 8.99 8.02 -0.15
N ARG A 106 9.48 9.25 -0.33
CA ARG A 106 10.90 9.51 -0.61
C ARG A 106 11.80 9.05 0.54
N ALA A 107 11.42 9.38 1.78
CA ALA A 107 12.17 8.96 2.97
C ALA A 107 12.22 7.43 3.13
N ALA A 108 11.19 6.70 2.69
CA ALA A 108 11.14 5.24 2.64
C ALA A 108 11.99 4.62 1.52
N GLY A 109 12.67 5.43 0.70
CA GLY A 109 13.50 4.96 -0.41
C GLY A 109 12.72 4.53 -1.64
N VAL A 110 11.50 5.05 -1.83
CA VAL A 110 10.74 4.91 -3.08
C VAL A 110 11.50 5.61 -4.20
N ALA A 111 11.79 4.90 -5.28
CA ALA A 111 12.51 5.42 -6.43
C ALA A 111 11.60 6.26 -7.34
N GLU A 112 10.37 5.80 -7.55
CA GLU A 112 9.38 6.52 -8.36
C GLU A 112 7.97 6.38 -7.75
N LEU A 113 7.20 7.47 -7.86
CA LEU A 113 5.80 7.58 -7.43
C LEU A 113 4.88 7.73 -8.65
N PHE A 114 3.90 6.87 -8.79
CA PHE A 114 2.83 6.95 -9.78
C PHE A 114 1.52 7.25 -9.08
N ALA A 115 0.87 8.34 -9.40
CA ALA A 115 -0.34 8.78 -8.69
C ALA A 115 -1.51 9.03 -9.63
N VAL A 116 -2.71 8.74 -9.15
CA VAL A 116 -4.00 9.01 -9.80
C VAL A 116 -4.97 9.61 -8.80
N GLY A 117 -5.70 10.64 -9.22
CA GLY A 117 -6.64 11.37 -8.38
C GLY A 117 -6.19 12.79 -8.07
N ASN A 118 -7.13 13.60 -7.61
CA ASN A 118 -6.91 15.05 -7.45
C ASN A 118 -5.99 15.38 -6.25
N LEU A 119 -6.16 14.66 -5.14
CA LEU A 119 -5.36 14.86 -3.92
C LEU A 119 -3.98 14.23 -4.05
N ALA A 120 -3.87 13.10 -4.73
CA ALA A 120 -2.62 12.41 -4.95
C ALA A 120 -1.62 13.25 -5.80
N ARG A 121 -2.10 14.27 -6.53
CA ARG A 121 -1.25 15.25 -7.20
C ARG A 121 -0.32 15.99 -6.21
N LEU A 122 -0.79 16.31 -5.02
CA LEU A 122 0.02 16.97 -3.99
C LEU A 122 1.15 16.07 -3.48
N ALA A 123 0.93 14.75 -3.47
CA ALA A 123 2.00 13.80 -3.17
C ALA A 123 3.07 13.78 -4.27
N VAL A 124 2.67 13.92 -5.53
CA VAL A 124 3.62 14.05 -6.67
C VAL A 124 4.45 15.32 -6.53
N GLU A 125 3.82 16.46 -6.25
CA GLU A 125 4.50 17.74 -6.07
C GLU A 125 5.53 17.69 -4.94
N SER A 126 5.16 17.08 -3.81
CA SER A 126 6.05 16.98 -2.64
C SER A 126 7.11 15.87 -2.76
N PHE A 127 6.86 14.85 -3.55
CA PHE A 127 7.86 13.83 -3.89
C PHE A 127 8.94 14.41 -4.82
N GLY A 128 8.56 15.21 -5.82
CA GLY A 128 9.46 15.86 -6.76
C GLY A 128 9.93 14.94 -7.90
N GLU A 129 11.22 14.95 -8.23
CA GLU A 129 11.78 14.18 -9.35
C GLU A 129 11.47 12.68 -9.22
N GLY A 130 11.06 12.05 -10.32
CA GLY A 130 10.63 10.65 -10.36
C GLY A 130 9.18 10.42 -9.94
N ALA A 131 8.38 11.50 -9.78
CA ALA A 131 6.95 11.37 -9.55
C ALA A 131 6.13 11.70 -10.80
N HIS A 132 5.05 10.95 -11.01
CA HIS A 132 4.19 11.00 -12.18
C HIS A 132 2.73 11.07 -11.76
N HIS A 133 2.00 12.13 -12.14
CA HIS A 133 0.56 12.22 -12.00
C HIS A 133 -0.11 11.80 -13.30
N LEU A 134 -0.97 10.77 -13.23
CA LEU A 134 -1.63 10.18 -14.40
C LEU A 134 -3.14 10.45 -14.33
N PRO A 135 -3.81 10.58 -15.48
CA PRO A 135 -5.23 10.91 -15.52
C PRO A 135 -6.13 9.77 -15.03
N ASP A 136 -5.68 8.52 -15.17
CA ASP A 136 -6.46 7.33 -14.81
C ASP A 136 -5.56 6.11 -14.55
N GLY A 137 -6.17 5.05 -13.97
CA GLY A 137 -5.47 3.82 -13.65
C GLY A 137 -4.95 3.05 -14.85
N GLN A 138 -5.61 3.13 -16.03
CA GLN A 138 -5.14 2.44 -17.23
C GLN A 138 -3.86 3.09 -17.78
N THR A 139 -3.82 4.42 -17.81
CA THR A 139 -2.64 5.19 -18.21
C THR A 139 -1.50 4.95 -17.23
N LEU A 140 -1.80 4.86 -15.93
CA LEU A 140 -0.85 4.52 -14.89
C LEU A 140 -0.25 3.13 -15.12
N VAL A 141 -1.08 2.12 -15.36
CA VAL A 141 -0.61 0.75 -15.65
C VAL A 141 0.30 0.74 -16.88
N LYS A 142 -0.06 1.43 -17.97
CA LYS A 142 0.77 1.52 -19.19
C LYS A 142 2.14 2.14 -18.91
N ALA A 143 2.22 3.16 -18.07
CA ALA A 143 3.47 3.81 -17.69
C ALA A 143 4.35 2.93 -16.80
N LEU A 144 3.72 2.11 -15.92
CA LEU A 144 4.41 1.29 -14.95
C LEU A 144 4.91 -0.04 -15.54
N LEU A 145 4.15 -0.67 -16.46
CA LEU A 145 4.45 -1.99 -17.02
C LEU A 145 5.89 -2.15 -17.55
N PRO A 146 6.50 -1.18 -18.28
CA PRO A 146 7.87 -1.31 -18.77
C PRO A 146 8.93 -1.38 -17.67
N GLN A 147 8.59 -0.99 -16.44
CA GLN A 147 9.50 -1.00 -15.30
C GLN A 147 9.41 -2.29 -14.48
N LEU A 148 8.42 -3.14 -14.74
CA LEU A 148 8.21 -4.37 -13.98
C LEU A 148 9.22 -5.44 -14.39
N GLN A 149 10.09 -5.79 -13.46
CA GLN A 149 11.09 -6.85 -13.63
C GLN A 149 11.46 -7.44 -12.27
N LEU A 150 12.22 -8.52 -12.30
CA LEU A 150 12.74 -9.14 -11.07
C LEU A 150 13.52 -8.12 -10.23
N GLY A 151 13.24 -8.09 -8.93
CA GLY A 151 13.85 -7.14 -8.00
C GLY A 151 13.12 -5.78 -7.91
N VAL A 152 12.00 -5.59 -8.62
CA VAL A 152 11.11 -4.44 -8.45
C VAL A 152 9.97 -4.77 -7.52
N ASN A 153 9.72 -3.91 -6.53
CA ASN A 153 8.61 -4.00 -5.59
C ASN A 153 7.67 -2.83 -5.82
N VAL A 154 6.39 -3.09 -6.05
CA VAL A 154 5.37 -2.08 -6.30
C VAL A 154 4.32 -2.14 -5.20
N LEU A 155 4.25 -1.10 -4.37
CA LEU A 155 3.16 -0.93 -3.40
C LEU A 155 2.00 -0.20 -4.09
N VAL A 156 0.80 -0.79 -4.09
CA VAL A 156 -0.41 -0.18 -4.62
C VAL A 156 -1.36 0.14 -3.48
N LYS A 157 -1.72 1.42 -3.32
CA LYS A 157 -2.58 1.90 -2.23
C LYS A 157 -3.47 3.05 -2.68
N GLY A 158 -4.69 3.11 -2.14
CA GLY A 158 -5.66 4.19 -2.33
C GLY A 158 -6.90 3.95 -1.48
N SER A 159 -7.72 4.98 -1.29
CA SER A 159 -8.99 4.83 -0.58
C SER A 159 -9.94 3.91 -1.35
N ARG A 160 -10.95 3.37 -0.65
CA ARG A 160 -11.87 2.39 -1.22
C ARG A 160 -12.58 2.87 -2.49
N CYS A 161 -12.92 4.15 -2.56
CA CYS A 161 -13.58 4.75 -3.74
C CYS A 161 -12.70 4.78 -5.00
N MET A 162 -11.37 4.70 -4.86
CA MET A 162 -10.43 4.71 -5.98
C MET A 162 -10.35 3.38 -6.72
N VAL A 163 -10.89 2.30 -6.15
CA VAL A 163 -10.95 0.95 -6.74
C VAL A 163 -9.59 0.49 -7.27
N MET A 164 -8.52 0.76 -6.50
CA MET A 164 -7.13 0.51 -6.93
C MET A 164 -6.82 -0.98 -7.11
N GLU A 165 -7.66 -1.89 -6.65
CA GLU A 165 -7.58 -3.32 -6.93
C GLU A 165 -7.66 -3.65 -8.43
N ARG A 166 -8.22 -2.75 -9.26
CA ARG A 166 -8.21 -2.88 -10.73
C ARG A 166 -6.81 -2.70 -11.28
N VAL A 167 -6.08 -1.71 -10.76
CA VAL A 167 -4.67 -1.50 -11.12
C VAL A 167 -3.85 -2.73 -10.75
N VAL A 168 -4.04 -3.29 -9.54
CA VAL A 168 -3.39 -4.54 -9.13
C VAL A 168 -3.72 -5.67 -10.10
N ALA A 169 -4.99 -5.89 -10.43
CA ALA A 169 -5.40 -6.94 -11.36
C ALA A 169 -4.68 -6.83 -12.72
N ASP A 170 -4.58 -5.63 -13.27
CA ASP A 170 -3.90 -5.38 -14.56
C ASP A 170 -2.39 -5.65 -14.48
N LEU A 171 -1.74 -5.33 -13.34
CA LEU A 171 -0.31 -5.59 -13.12
C LEU A 171 0.01 -7.09 -12.94
N LEU A 172 -0.98 -7.89 -12.49
CA LEU A 172 -0.84 -9.34 -12.32
C LEU A 172 -1.09 -10.12 -13.61
N HIS A 173 -2.00 -9.68 -14.48
CA HIS A 173 -2.50 -10.44 -15.62
C HIS A 173 -1.64 -10.37 -16.90
N ARG A 174 -0.66 -9.47 -16.99
CA ARG A 174 0.21 -9.34 -18.19
C ARG A 174 1.51 -10.12 -18.10
N SER A 175 1.44 -11.35 -17.56
CA SER A 175 2.52 -12.36 -17.65
C SER A 175 2.38 -13.17 -18.95
N ARG A 176 2.45 -12.51 -20.14
CA ARG A 176 2.63 -13.18 -21.41
C ARG A 176 3.52 -12.36 -22.32
#